data_da837b43ba1145a5ddb110366dc9e366
#
_entry.id   da837b43ba1145a5ddb110366dc9e366
#
_cell.length_a   1.000
_cell.length_b   1.000
_cell.length_c   1.000
_cell.angle_alpha   90.00
_cell.angle_beta   90.00
_cell.angle_gamma   90.00
#
_symmetry.space_group_name_H-M   'P 1'
#
loop_
_entity.id
_entity.type
_entity.pdbx_description
1 polymer ?
#
loop_
_entity_poly.entity_id
_entity_poly.type
_entity_poly.pdbx_seq_one_letter_code
_entity_poly.pdbx_strand_id
1 'polypeptide(L)'
;MTFDAFKDILLASFPGVTPLQLDRFARMEPLYRDWNAKINVISRKDMDSLYDHHILHSLAIAKYISLLGEGFLPEEEHTVLDLGTGGGFPGIPLAILLPRWQFTLCDSVGKKTRVAQAVSEELGLDNVRVVNARAESLTELFDFVVSRAVTTLDQFFGWIEDKFSRSVFYLKGGDVNPEISDLLRKFSLLPSAVHTWKIDSFLHDDYFAEKFVIQIEKNYLCSPKSVKYKNKR
;
A
#
# COMPACT_ATOMS: atom_id res chain seq x y z
N MET A 1 -9.38 -4.86 18.05
CA MET A 1 -10.55 -3.97 17.71
C MET A 1 -11.72 -4.80 17.19
N THR A 2 -12.97 -4.46 17.54
CA THR A 2 -14.19 -5.09 16.98
C THR A 2 -14.53 -4.50 15.62
N PHE A 3 -15.35 -5.21 14.82
CA PHE A 3 -15.84 -4.69 13.53
C PHE A 3 -16.65 -3.39 13.69
N ASP A 4 -17.49 -3.28 14.74
CA ASP A 4 -18.30 -2.07 14.97
C ASP A 4 -17.41 -0.84 15.23
N ALA A 5 -16.38 -0.99 16.07
CA ALA A 5 -15.42 0.09 16.31
C ALA A 5 -14.63 0.47 15.03
N PHE A 6 -14.23 -0.51 14.22
CA PHE A 6 -13.62 -0.29 12.92
C PHE A 6 -14.57 0.47 11.98
N LYS A 7 -15.82 0.04 11.89
CA LYS A 7 -16.86 0.64 11.04
C LYS A 7 -17.08 2.12 11.39
N ASP A 8 -17.11 2.46 12.68
CA ASP A 8 -17.28 3.86 13.11
C ASP A 8 -16.11 4.74 12.62
N ILE A 9 -14.86 4.26 12.78
CA ILE A 9 -13.67 4.95 12.29
C ILE A 9 -13.70 5.07 10.75
N LEU A 10 -14.07 3.99 10.05
CA LEU A 10 -14.14 3.95 8.60
C LEU A 10 -15.13 4.97 8.06
N LEU A 11 -16.36 4.99 8.58
CA LEU A 11 -17.42 5.92 8.14
C LEU A 11 -17.10 7.39 8.47
N ALA A 12 -16.49 7.64 9.62
CA ALA A 12 -16.02 8.99 9.97
C ALA A 12 -14.88 9.48 9.06
N SER A 13 -14.05 8.58 8.58
CA SER A 13 -12.87 8.90 7.77
C SER A 13 -13.15 8.96 6.27
N PHE A 14 -14.11 8.16 5.81
CA PHE A 14 -14.48 7.97 4.40
C PHE A 14 -16.00 7.98 4.24
N PRO A 15 -16.64 9.16 4.20
CA PRO A 15 -18.12 9.30 4.20
C PRO A 15 -18.82 8.64 3.00
N GLY A 16 -18.08 8.37 1.91
CA GLY A 16 -18.60 7.71 0.69
C GLY A 16 -18.62 6.19 0.73
N VAL A 17 -18.27 5.55 1.84
CA VAL A 17 -18.25 4.09 1.96
C VAL A 17 -19.67 3.52 1.79
N THR A 18 -19.82 2.59 0.85
CA THR A 18 -21.09 1.95 0.50
C THR A 18 -21.39 0.73 1.40
N PRO A 19 -22.67 0.28 1.46
CA PRO A 19 -23.03 -0.96 2.16
C PRO A 19 -22.26 -2.19 1.65
N LEU A 20 -21.98 -2.28 0.35
CA LEU A 20 -21.19 -3.38 -0.23
C LEU A 20 -19.75 -3.38 0.27
N GLN A 21 -19.13 -2.20 0.37
CA GLN A 21 -17.78 -2.09 0.92
C GLN A 21 -17.74 -2.48 2.40
N LEU A 22 -18.75 -2.08 3.19
CA LEU A 22 -18.89 -2.49 4.59
C LEU A 22 -19.02 -4.02 4.73
N ASP A 23 -19.86 -4.66 3.90
CA ASP A 23 -19.98 -6.12 3.87
C ASP A 23 -18.64 -6.79 3.55
N ARG A 24 -17.93 -6.30 2.54
CA ARG A 24 -16.61 -6.81 2.18
C ARG A 24 -15.60 -6.71 3.34
N PHE A 25 -15.54 -5.57 4.03
CA PHE A 25 -14.68 -5.41 5.22
C PHE A 25 -15.09 -6.35 6.37
N ALA A 26 -16.38 -6.55 6.61
CA ALA A 26 -16.87 -7.47 7.65
C ALA A 26 -16.46 -8.92 7.35
N ARG A 27 -16.48 -9.33 6.08
CA ARG A 27 -16.12 -10.67 5.63
C ARG A 27 -14.60 -10.93 5.66
N MET A 28 -13.76 -9.90 5.74
CA MET A 28 -12.30 -10.10 5.78
C MET A 28 -11.87 -10.92 6.99
N GLU A 29 -12.39 -10.66 8.19
CA GLU A 29 -11.92 -11.34 9.40
C GLU A 29 -12.13 -12.86 9.36
N PRO A 30 -13.34 -13.40 9.11
CA PRO A 30 -13.55 -14.83 9.02
C PRO A 30 -12.72 -15.47 7.88
N LEU A 31 -12.58 -14.80 6.72
CA LEU A 31 -11.77 -15.30 5.61
C LEU A 31 -10.29 -15.41 5.99
N TYR A 32 -9.72 -14.36 6.58
CA TYR A 32 -8.31 -14.40 7.01
C TYR A 32 -8.07 -15.38 8.13
N ARG A 33 -9.01 -15.58 9.08
CA ARG A 33 -8.89 -16.60 10.12
C ARG A 33 -8.84 -18.01 9.53
N ASP A 34 -9.71 -18.32 8.57
CA ASP A 34 -9.73 -19.61 7.89
C ASP A 34 -8.46 -19.87 7.08
N TRP A 35 -8.03 -18.88 6.29
CA TRP A 35 -6.80 -18.99 5.50
C TRP A 35 -5.54 -19.02 6.36
N ASN A 36 -5.48 -18.23 7.42
CA ASN A 36 -4.30 -18.17 8.30
C ASN A 36 -4.11 -19.46 9.12
N ALA A 37 -5.17 -20.23 9.34
CA ALA A 37 -5.09 -21.57 9.91
C ALA A 37 -4.35 -22.56 8.98
N LYS A 38 -4.40 -22.32 7.66
CA LYS A 38 -3.77 -23.17 6.61
C LYS A 38 -2.41 -22.61 6.19
N ILE A 39 -2.33 -21.29 5.98
CA ILE A 39 -1.14 -20.60 5.49
C ILE A 39 -0.94 -19.33 6.34
N ASN A 40 0.14 -19.30 7.13
CA ASN A 40 0.45 -18.16 7.99
C ASN A 40 0.85 -16.93 7.18
N VAL A 41 -0.07 -16.00 6.94
CA VAL A 41 0.16 -14.69 6.28
C VAL A 41 0.10 -13.52 7.25
N ILE A 42 -0.53 -13.71 8.41
CA ILE A 42 -0.58 -12.79 9.55
C ILE A 42 -0.08 -13.56 10.77
N SER A 43 0.74 -12.93 11.62
CA SER A 43 1.19 -13.61 12.84
C SER A 43 -0.03 -14.02 13.69
N ARG A 44 0.06 -15.18 14.36
CA ARG A 44 -1.08 -15.69 15.16
C ARG A 44 -1.47 -14.72 16.28
N LYS A 45 -0.50 -13.97 16.80
CA LYS A 45 -0.73 -12.96 17.87
C LYS A 45 -1.45 -11.72 17.33
N ASP A 46 -1.35 -11.47 16.02
CA ASP A 46 -1.84 -10.26 15.35
C ASP A 46 -3.21 -10.46 14.70
N MET A 47 -3.70 -11.72 14.66
CA MET A 47 -5.01 -12.03 14.06
C MET A 47 -6.18 -11.33 14.77
N ASP A 48 -6.09 -11.15 16.09
CA ASP A 48 -7.13 -10.45 16.86
C ASP A 48 -7.09 -8.94 16.66
N SER A 49 -6.02 -8.44 16.04
CA SER A 49 -5.79 -7.05 15.66
C SER A 49 -5.88 -6.83 14.14
N LEU A 50 -6.65 -7.67 13.42
CA LEU A 50 -6.77 -7.57 11.97
C LEU A 50 -7.29 -6.21 11.52
N TYR A 51 -8.33 -5.69 12.17
CA TYR A 51 -8.97 -4.43 11.78
C TYR A 51 -8.06 -3.23 12.01
N ASP A 52 -7.38 -3.17 13.14
CA ASP A 52 -6.48 -2.08 13.50
C ASP A 52 -5.10 -2.21 12.83
N HIS A 53 -4.38 -3.31 13.08
CA HIS A 53 -2.99 -3.46 12.65
C HIS A 53 -2.81 -3.76 11.16
N HIS A 54 -3.86 -4.23 10.49
CA HIS A 54 -3.75 -4.59 9.06
C HIS A 54 -4.69 -3.77 8.18
N ILE A 55 -5.98 -3.70 8.48
CA ILE A 55 -6.93 -3.01 7.60
C ILE A 55 -6.80 -1.50 7.76
N LEU A 56 -6.97 -0.91 8.96
CA LEU A 56 -6.82 0.53 9.16
C LEU A 56 -5.41 1.03 8.83
N HIS A 57 -4.38 0.23 9.16
CA HIS A 57 -3.01 0.56 8.75
C HIS A 57 -2.89 0.69 7.23
N SER A 58 -3.50 -0.21 6.47
CA SER A 58 -3.53 -0.13 5.00
C SER A 58 -4.30 1.10 4.51
N LEU A 59 -5.45 1.38 5.13
CA LEU A 59 -6.30 2.51 4.79
C LEU A 59 -5.68 3.87 5.15
N ALA A 60 -4.64 3.91 5.98
CA ALA A 60 -3.86 5.12 6.23
C ALA A 60 -3.26 5.70 4.93
N ILE A 61 -2.94 4.87 3.93
CA ILE A 61 -2.53 5.32 2.59
C ILE A 61 -3.66 6.12 1.94
N ALA A 62 -4.88 5.57 1.91
CA ALA A 62 -6.03 6.26 1.30
C ALA A 62 -6.39 7.54 2.06
N LYS A 63 -6.24 7.55 3.40
CA LYS A 63 -6.43 8.74 4.21
C LYS A 63 -5.41 9.82 3.87
N TYR A 64 -4.13 9.45 3.77
CA TYR A 64 -3.09 10.39 3.35
C TYR A 64 -3.35 10.93 1.95
N ILE A 65 -3.69 10.07 0.97
CA ILE A 65 -4.04 10.48 -0.39
C ILE A 65 -5.18 11.50 -0.38
N SER A 66 -6.22 11.31 0.44
CA SER A 66 -7.34 12.24 0.54
C SER A 66 -6.95 13.65 1.04
N LEU A 67 -5.79 13.78 1.68
CA LEU A 67 -5.25 15.07 2.16
C LEU A 67 -4.41 15.78 1.09
N LEU A 68 -3.97 15.08 0.04
CA LEU A 68 -3.14 15.65 -1.03
C LEU A 68 -3.94 16.52 -2.03
N GLY A 69 -5.28 16.47 -1.98
CA GLY A 69 -6.15 17.29 -2.82
C GLY A 69 -6.32 16.80 -4.26
N GLU A 70 -6.50 17.73 -5.21
CA GLU A 70 -6.76 17.41 -6.60
C GLU A 70 -5.65 16.59 -7.25
N GLY A 71 -6.02 15.60 -8.08
CA GLY A 71 -5.11 14.66 -8.75
C GLY A 71 -5.03 13.27 -8.10
N PHE A 72 -5.73 13.06 -6.99
CA PHE A 72 -5.83 11.79 -6.29
C PHE A 72 -7.29 11.43 -5.98
N LEU A 73 -8.20 11.77 -6.89
CA LEU A 73 -9.63 11.60 -6.68
C LEU A 73 -10.01 10.12 -6.77
N PRO A 74 -10.80 9.59 -5.81
CA PRO A 74 -11.27 8.19 -5.83
C PRO A 74 -12.10 7.85 -7.07
N GLU A 75 -12.68 8.86 -7.73
CA GLU A 75 -13.50 8.75 -8.94
C GLU A 75 -12.67 8.57 -10.22
N GLU A 76 -11.39 8.91 -10.21
CA GLU A 76 -10.49 8.67 -11.33
C GLU A 76 -10.08 7.19 -11.39
N GLU A 77 -9.68 6.75 -12.57
CA GLU A 77 -9.14 5.39 -12.76
C GLU A 77 -7.62 5.46 -12.64
N HIS A 78 -7.06 4.64 -11.77
CA HIS A 78 -5.62 4.52 -11.59
C HIS A 78 -5.17 3.07 -11.53
N THR A 79 -3.93 2.84 -11.93
CA THR A 79 -3.27 1.54 -11.81
C THR A 79 -2.32 1.53 -10.61
N VAL A 80 -2.41 0.50 -9.78
CA VAL A 80 -1.63 0.37 -8.54
C VAL A 80 -0.91 -0.96 -8.50
N LEU A 81 0.39 -0.93 -8.23
CA LEU A 81 1.15 -2.13 -7.86
C LEU A 81 1.27 -2.20 -6.34
N ASP A 82 0.75 -3.26 -5.73
CA ASP A 82 1.08 -3.63 -4.34
C ASP A 82 2.23 -4.64 -4.38
N LEU A 83 3.44 -4.17 -4.11
CA LEU A 83 4.65 -4.99 -4.17
C LEU A 83 4.99 -5.55 -2.79
N GLY A 84 5.13 -6.88 -2.75
CA GLY A 84 5.30 -7.60 -1.50
C GLY A 84 3.98 -7.71 -0.71
N THR A 85 2.88 -7.87 -1.43
CA THR A 85 1.52 -7.87 -0.88
C THR A 85 1.30 -8.91 0.23
N GLY A 86 2.10 -9.96 0.27
CA GLY A 86 1.91 -11.06 1.20
C GLY A 86 0.53 -11.70 1.04
N GLY A 87 -0.26 -11.67 2.10
CA GLY A 87 -1.65 -12.14 2.07
C GLY A 87 -2.65 -11.12 1.52
N GLY A 88 -2.21 -10.00 0.88
CA GLY A 88 -3.09 -8.99 0.30
C GLY A 88 -3.08 -7.64 1.02
N PHE A 89 -2.03 -7.31 1.78
CA PHE A 89 -1.91 -6.04 2.50
C PHE A 89 -0.73 -5.20 2.00
N PRO A 90 -0.95 -3.92 1.64
CA PRO A 90 -2.16 -3.11 1.83
C PRO A 90 -3.21 -3.22 0.71
N GLY A 91 -2.98 -3.97 -0.36
CA GLY A 91 -3.74 -3.91 -1.60
C GLY A 91 -5.23 -4.25 -1.47
N ILE A 92 -5.62 -5.33 -0.77
CA ILE A 92 -7.04 -5.72 -0.65
C ILE A 92 -7.88 -4.67 0.08
N PRO A 93 -7.48 -4.14 1.27
CA PRO A 93 -8.22 -3.05 1.89
C PRO A 93 -8.37 -1.81 1.01
N LEU A 94 -7.31 -1.45 0.27
CA LEU A 94 -7.35 -0.32 -0.67
C LEU A 94 -8.27 -0.61 -1.86
N ALA A 95 -8.24 -1.82 -2.41
CA ALA A 95 -9.12 -2.21 -3.53
C ALA A 95 -10.61 -2.21 -3.15
N ILE A 96 -10.93 -2.58 -1.90
CA ILE A 96 -12.30 -2.46 -1.37
C ILE A 96 -12.72 -0.99 -1.33
N LEU A 97 -11.86 -0.11 -0.82
CA LEU A 97 -12.18 1.31 -0.63
C LEU A 97 -12.22 2.09 -1.95
N LEU A 98 -11.33 1.75 -2.90
CA LEU A 98 -11.10 2.45 -4.17
C LEU A 98 -11.50 1.56 -5.37
N PRO A 99 -12.80 1.31 -5.59
CA PRO A 99 -13.27 0.29 -6.55
C PRO A 99 -12.98 0.65 -8.02
N ARG A 100 -12.68 1.91 -8.32
CA ARG A 100 -12.31 2.35 -9.68
C ARG A 100 -10.81 2.21 -9.97
N TRP A 101 -10.00 1.99 -8.94
CA TRP A 101 -8.56 1.77 -9.08
C TRP A 101 -8.27 0.30 -9.37
N GLN A 102 -7.37 0.01 -10.30
CA GLN A 102 -6.98 -1.34 -10.68
C GLN A 102 -5.73 -1.77 -9.92
N PHE A 103 -5.83 -2.80 -9.11
CA PHE A 103 -4.74 -3.28 -8.24
C PHE A 103 -4.08 -4.53 -8.81
N THR A 104 -2.75 -4.50 -8.93
CA THR A 104 -1.91 -5.68 -9.17
C THR A 104 -1.19 -6.02 -7.87
N LEU A 105 -1.58 -7.12 -7.23
CA LEU A 105 -0.98 -7.61 -6.00
C LEU A 105 0.15 -8.57 -6.33
N CYS A 106 1.40 -8.21 -6.02
CA CYS A 106 2.58 -8.99 -6.39
C CYS A 106 3.37 -9.46 -5.16
N ASP A 107 3.68 -10.74 -5.11
CA ASP A 107 4.61 -11.32 -4.12
C ASP A 107 5.36 -12.51 -4.75
N SER A 108 6.63 -12.71 -4.38
CA SER A 108 7.43 -13.83 -4.87
C SER A 108 7.10 -15.16 -4.19
N VAL A 109 6.35 -15.14 -3.09
CA VAL A 109 6.00 -16.33 -2.29
C VAL A 109 4.63 -16.85 -2.69
N GLY A 110 4.58 -17.86 -3.57
CA GLY A 110 3.35 -18.39 -4.15
C GLY A 110 2.28 -18.86 -3.15
N LYS A 111 2.67 -19.33 -1.95
CA LYS A 111 1.68 -19.68 -0.92
C LYS A 111 0.95 -18.45 -0.38
N LYS A 112 1.61 -17.27 -0.34
CA LYS A 112 0.99 -16.01 0.10
C LYS A 112 0.08 -15.44 -0.96
N THR A 113 0.52 -15.43 -2.23
CA THR A 113 -0.30 -14.97 -3.35
C THR A 113 -1.56 -15.81 -3.54
N ARG A 114 -1.50 -17.12 -3.20
CA ARG A 114 -2.70 -17.96 -3.19
C ARG A 114 -3.74 -17.49 -2.19
N VAL A 115 -3.33 -17.02 -1.02
CA VAL A 115 -4.26 -16.44 -0.03
C VAL A 115 -4.86 -15.14 -0.55
N ALA A 116 -4.02 -14.23 -1.08
CA ALA A 116 -4.47 -12.96 -1.64
C ALA A 116 -5.47 -13.19 -2.79
N GLN A 117 -5.21 -14.16 -3.68
CA GLN A 117 -6.11 -14.52 -4.76
C GLN A 117 -7.47 -15.02 -4.23
N ALA A 118 -7.45 -16.01 -3.33
CA ALA A 118 -8.67 -16.58 -2.80
C ALA A 118 -9.52 -15.55 -2.03
N VAL A 119 -8.89 -14.71 -1.21
CA VAL A 119 -9.60 -13.66 -0.48
C VAL A 119 -10.20 -12.63 -1.45
N SER A 120 -9.48 -12.23 -2.50
CA SER A 120 -10.00 -11.30 -3.52
C SER A 120 -11.21 -11.88 -4.25
N GLU A 121 -11.15 -13.15 -4.64
CA GLU A 121 -12.25 -13.86 -5.32
C GLU A 121 -13.47 -14.00 -4.39
N GLU A 122 -13.28 -14.42 -3.15
CA GLU A 122 -14.34 -14.57 -2.15
C GLU A 122 -15.04 -13.23 -1.84
N LEU A 123 -14.29 -12.12 -1.85
CA LEU A 123 -14.83 -10.77 -1.66
C LEU A 123 -15.45 -10.19 -2.94
N GLY A 124 -15.32 -10.85 -4.09
CA GLY A 124 -15.81 -10.36 -5.38
C GLY A 124 -15.13 -9.06 -5.81
N LEU A 125 -13.79 -9.00 -5.74
CA LEU A 125 -13.01 -7.82 -6.13
C LEU A 125 -12.59 -7.93 -7.62
N ASP A 126 -13.40 -7.41 -8.52
CA ASP A 126 -13.13 -7.42 -9.96
C ASP A 126 -11.98 -6.49 -10.37
N ASN A 127 -11.56 -5.59 -9.46
CA ASN A 127 -10.47 -4.63 -9.65
C ASN A 127 -9.13 -5.13 -9.10
N VAL A 128 -8.99 -6.43 -8.82
CA VAL A 128 -7.77 -7.03 -8.29
C VAL A 128 -7.24 -8.12 -9.21
N ARG A 129 -5.96 -8.03 -9.55
CA ARG A 129 -5.17 -9.08 -10.22
C ARG A 129 -4.03 -9.49 -9.30
N VAL A 130 -3.85 -10.79 -9.07
CA VAL A 130 -2.76 -11.31 -8.25
C VAL A 130 -1.68 -11.93 -9.14
N VAL A 131 -0.41 -11.60 -8.86
CA VAL A 131 0.75 -12.06 -9.63
C VAL A 131 1.78 -12.68 -8.70
N ASN A 132 2.15 -13.94 -8.96
CA ASN A 132 3.27 -14.57 -8.26
C ASN A 132 4.56 -14.35 -9.06
N ALA A 133 5.30 -13.30 -8.72
CA ALA A 133 6.51 -12.91 -9.42
C ALA A 133 7.48 -12.16 -8.51
N ARG A 134 8.73 -12.03 -8.94
CA ARG A 134 9.67 -11.07 -8.36
C ARG A 134 9.47 -9.68 -9.01
N ALA A 135 9.76 -8.63 -8.25
CA ALA A 135 9.63 -7.24 -8.72
C ALA A 135 10.38 -6.99 -10.05
N GLU A 136 11.57 -7.55 -10.17
CA GLU A 136 12.45 -7.37 -11.32
C GLU A 136 11.89 -7.94 -12.63
N SER A 137 10.96 -8.90 -12.54
CA SER A 137 10.31 -9.49 -13.72
C SER A 137 9.09 -8.72 -14.22
N LEU A 138 8.61 -7.73 -13.45
CA LEU A 138 7.51 -6.87 -13.86
C LEU A 138 8.02 -5.81 -14.83
N THR A 139 7.38 -5.69 -15.99
CA THR A 139 7.70 -4.70 -17.02
C THR A 139 6.65 -3.60 -17.16
N GLU A 140 5.53 -3.75 -16.46
CA GLU A 140 4.41 -2.83 -16.50
C GLU A 140 4.72 -1.53 -15.74
N LEU A 141 4.18 -0.42 -16.23
CA LEU A 141 4.21 0.89 -15.57
C LEU A 141 2.87 1.12 -14.89
N PHE A 142 2.89 1.52 -13.62
CA PHE A 142 1.72 1.82 -12.82
C PHE A 142 1.65 3.31 -12.49
N ASP A 143 0.48 3.83 -12.17
CA ASP A 143 0.39 5.20 -11.65
C ASP A 143 0.99 5.28 -10.25
N PHE A 144 0.68 4.30 -9.42
CA PHE A 144 1.14 4.24 -8.04
C PHE A 144 1.74 2.89 -7.70
N VAL A 145 2.68 2.91 -6.76
CA VAL A 145 3.15 1.71 -6.07
C VAL A 145 2.85 1.86 -4.58
N VAL A 146 2.25 0.83 -4.00
CA VAL A 146 2.04 0.73 -2.55
C VAL A 146 2.82 -0.46 -2.00
N SER A 147 3.24 -0.38 -0.75
CA SER A 147 3.90 -1.52 -0.09
C SER A 147 3.90 -1.35 1.42
N ARG A 148 4.14 -2.43 2.15
CA ARG A 148 4.27 -2.44 3.60
C ARG A 148 5.45 -3.29 4.07
N ALA A 149 6.46 -2.64 4.68
CA ALA A 149 7.54 -3.26 5.45
C ALA A 149 8.26 -4.45 4.77
N VAL A 150 8.51 -4.38 3.46
CA VAL A 150 9.13 -5.49 2.70
C VAL A 150 10.64 -5.54 2.95
N THR A 151 11.31 -4.38 2.91
CA THR A 151 12.77 -4.25 3.07
C THR A 151 13.15 -2.81 3.46
N THR A 152 14.43 -2.45 3.37
CA THR A 152 14.86 -1.04 3.48
C THR A 152 14.35 -0.22 2.30
N LEU A 153 14.15 1.07 2.54
CA LEU A 153 13.53 1.97 1.55
C LEU A 153 14.38 2.09 0.27
N ASP A 154 15.71 2.09 0.41
CA ASP A 154 16.64 2.18 -0.72
C ASP A 154 16.67 0.89 -1.58
N GLN A 155 16.55 -0.28 -0.95
CA GLN A 155 16.44 -1.54 -1.68
C GLN A 155 15.10 -1.66 -2.39
N PHE A 156 14.03 -1.31 -1.70
CA PHE A 156 12.69 -1.30 -2.27
C PHE A 156 12.61 -0.38 -3.50
N PHE A 157 13.11 0.85 -3.37
CA PHE A 157 13.09 1.83 -4.45
C PHE A 157 13.86 1.33 -5.69
N GLY A 158 14.99 0.64 -5.50
CA GLY A 158 15.75 0.05 -6.60
C GLY A 158 14.97 -1.00 -7.40
N TRP A 159 13.92 -1.62 -6.83
CA TRP A 159 13.06 -2.55 -7.56
C TRP A 159 11.96 -1.88 -8.37
N ILE A 160 11.61 -0.63 -7.99
CA ILE A 160 10.40 0.02 -8.51
C ILE A 160 10.66 1.37 -9.20
N GLU A 161 11.90 1.84 -9.27
CA GLU A 161 12.22 3.19 -9.78
C GLU A 161 11.73 3.45 -11.22
N ASP A 162 11.59 2.39 -12.02
CA ASP A 162 11.10 2.41 -13.40
C ASP A 162 9.63 1.95 -13.54
N LYS A 163 8.94 1.62 -12.44
CA LYS A 163 7.62 0.96 -12.47
C LYS A 163 6.46 1.86 -12.09
N PHE A 164 6.69 3.13 -11.76
CA PHE A 164 5.62 4.07 -11.42
C PHE A 164 5.77 5.39 -12.17
N SER A 165 4.64 6.04 -12.42
CA SER A 165 4.55 7.31 -13.15
C SER A 165 4.24 8.51 -12.25
N ARG A 166 3.60 8.30 -11.10
CA ARG A 166 3.16 9.38 -10.19
C ARG A 166 3.82 9.31 -8.81
N SER A 167 3.42 8.39 -7.96
CA SER A 167 3.93 8.30 -6.59
C SER A 167 4.02 6.88 -6.06
N VAL A 168 4.90 6.72 -5.09
CA VAL A 168 4.99 5.53 -4.23
C VAL A 168 4.42 5.89 -2.85
N PHE A 169 3.68 4.99 -2.23
CA PHE A 169 3.22 5.09 -0.84
C PHE A 169 3.68 3.87 -0.06
N TYR A 170 4.61 4.07 0.86
CA TYR A 170 5.25 2.99 1.61
C TYR A 170 4.90 3.09 3.10
N LEU A 171 4.33 2.03 3.67
CA LEU A 171 4.04 1.96 5.10
C LEU A 171 5.26 1.44 5.87
N LYS A 172 5.74 2.24 6.79
CA LYS A 172 6.94 1.94 7.57
C LYS A 172 6.75 2.32 9.05
N GLY A 173 7.47 1.63 9.94
CA GLY A 173 7.53 1.96 11.37
C GLY A 173 8.95 2.19 11.85
N GLY A 174 9.09 2.81 13.03
CA GLY A 174 10.36 3.15 13.67
C GLY A 174 10.99 4.44 13.12
N ASP A 175 12.27 4.69 13.43
CA ASP A 175 12.97 5.85 12.87
C ASP A 175 13.23 5.65 11.37
N VAL A 176 12.51 6.41 10.55
CA VAL A 176 12.60 6.35 9.08
C VAL A 176 13.67 7.27 8.49
N ASN A 177 14.24 8.20 9.30
CA ASN A 177 15.19 9.21 8.80
C ASN A 177 16.48 8.63 8.22
N PRO A 178 17.13 7.60 8.82
CA PRO A 178 18.31 6.99 8.23
C PRO A 178 18.02 6.37 6.86
N GLU A 179 16.89 5.65 6.71
CA GLU A 179 16.52 5.02 5.44
C GLU A 179 16.20 6.04 4.36
N ILE A 180 15.54 7.14 4.72
CA ILE A 180 15.28 8.27 3.79
C ILE A 180 16.61 8.89 3.34
N SER A 181 17.53 9.12 4.28
CA SER A 181 18.86 9.68 3.96
C SER A 181 19.65 8.78 3.00
N ASP A 182 19.62 7.46 3.22
CA ASP A 182 20.27 6.48 2.34
C ASP A 182 19.62 6.44 0.96
N LEU A 183 18.28 6.47 0.87
CA LEU A 183 17.54 6.56 -0.37
C LEU A 183 17.94 7.81 -1.18
N LEU A 184 17.87 8.99 -0.55
CA LEU A 184 18.19 10.27 -1.20
C LEU A 184 19.62 10.27 -1.75
N ARG A 185 20.59 9.78 -0.95
CA ARG A 185 22.00 9.69 -1.34
C ARG A 185 22.21 8.70 -2.50
N LYS A 186 21.68 7.47 -2.38
CA LYS A 186 21.89 6.39 -3.34
C LYS A 186 21.34 6.68 -4.72
N PHE A 187 20.16 7.28 -4.79
CA PHE A 187 19.47 7.57 -6.05
C PHE A 187 19.58 9.04 -6.47
N SER A 188 20.34 9.85 -5.73
CA SER A 188 20.51 11.28 -6.01
C SER A 188 19.16 12.02 -6.10
N LEU A 189 18.21 11.68 -5.23
CA LEU A 189 16.90 12.29 -5.19
C LEU A 189 16.94 13.64 -4.49
N LEU A 190 16.04 14.55 -4.86
CA LEU A 190 15.83 15.78 -4.13
C LEU A 190 15.08 15.50 -2.83
N PRO A 191 15.43 16.16 -1.70
CA PRO A 191 14.67 16.00 -0.46
C PRO A 191 13.17 16.32 -0.61
N SER A 192 12.80 17.23 -1.52
CA SER A 192 11.41 17.56 -1.84
C SER A 192 10.64 16.45 -2.57
N ALA A 193 11.31 15.36 -2.98
CA ALA A 193 10.65 14.21 -3.57
C ALA A 193 10.08 13.25 -2.52
N VAL A 194 10.46 13.40 -1.23
CA VAL A 194 10.08 12.44 -0.18
C VAL A 194 9.33 13.17 0.92
N HIS A 195 8.11 12.72 1.17
CA HIS A 195 7.24 13.25 2.23
C HIS A 195 6.93 12.15 3.23
N THR A 196 6.80 12.53 4.50
CA THR A 196 6.41 11.61 5.57
C THR A 196 5.16 12.12 6.27
N TRP A 197 4.21 11.24 6.53
CA TRP A 197 3.02 11.53 7.29
C TRP A 197 2.86 10.53 8.42
N LYS A 198 2.70 11.05 9.65
CA LYS A 198 2.50 10.21 10.83
C LYS A 198 1.08 9.67 10.87
N ILE A 199 0.95 8.36 11.00
CA ILE A 199 -0.35 7.67 11.04
C ILE A 199 -1.09 7.96 12.36
N ASP A 200 -0.39 8.27 13.45
CA ASP A 200 -0.98 8.67 14.74
C ASP A 200 -1.85 9.93 14.66
N SER A 201 -1.62 10.79 13.67
CA SER A 201 -2.50 11.94 13.38
C SER A 201 -3.89 11.54 12.88
N PHE A 202 -4.05 10.29 12.46
CA PHE A 202 -5.29 9.70 11.97
C PHE A 202 -5.84 8.64 12.93
N LEU A 203 -4.97 7.76 13.42
CA LEU A 203 -5.33 6.64 14.29
C LEU A 203 -4.62 6.83 15.64
N HIS A 204 -5.38 7.34 16.62
CA HIS A 204 -4.87 7.67 17.95
C HIS A 204 -4.73 6.43 18.83
N ASP A 205 -3.81 5.54 18.47
CA ASP A 205 -3.49 4.32 19.20
C ASP A 205 -1.97 4.17 19.28
N ASP A 206 -1.46 3.69 20.41
CA ASP A 206 -0.02 3.52 20.66
C ASP A 206 0.68 2.66 19.60
N TYR A 207 -0.04 1.74 18.97
CA TYR A 207 0.48 0.94 17.86
C TYR A 207 0.94 1.81 16.68
N PHE A 208 0.33 2.98 16.48
CA PHE A 208 0.64 3.89 15.36
C PHE A 208 1.60 5.01 15.72
N ALA A 209 2.03 5.14 16.98
CA ALA A 209 2.87 6.25 17.47
C ALA A 209 4.15 6.48 16.62
N GLU A 210 4.75 5.39 16.12
CA GLU A 210 5.95 5.44 15.28
C GLU A 210 5.70 4.82 13.90
N LYS A 211 4.51 5.02 13.32
CA LYS A 211 4.19 4.54 11.97
C LYS A 211 3.92 5.69 11.01
N PHE A 212 4.38 5.50 9.78
CA PHE A 212 4.39 6.54 8.76
C PHE A 212 3.87 6.00 7.43
N VAL A 213 3.20 6.88 6.67
CA VAL A 213 3.13 6.79 5.22
C VAL A 213 4.30 7.62 4.68
N ILE A 214 5.16 7.00 3.89
CA ILE A 214 6.25 7.66 3.15
C ILE A 214 5.79 7.76 1.70
N GLN A 215 5.69 8.98 1.18
CA GLN A 215 5.43 9.25 -0.22
C GLN A 215 6.75 9.56 -0.94
N ILE A 216 6.94 9.00 -2.12
CA ILE A 216 8.03 9.35 -3.05
C ILE A 216 7.38 9.76 -4.36
N GLU A 217 7.59 11.03 -4.79
CA GLU A 217 6.98 11.61 -5.99
C GLU A 217 7.90 11.49 -7.21
N LYS A 218 7.34 11.06 -8.34
CA LYS A 218 8.10 10.90 -9.60
C LYS A 218 8.61 12.22 -10.17
N ASN A 219 7.83 13.28 -10.07
CA ASN A 219 8.15 14.56 -10.70
C ASN A 219 9.40 15.25 -10.15
N TYR A 220 9.81 14.89 -8.94
CA TYR A 220 11.00 15.45 -8.26
C TYR A 220 12.22 14.52 -8.30
N LEU A 221 12.15 13.40 -9.03
CA LEU A 221 13.26 12.45 -9.15
C LEU A 221 14.34 12.92 -10.13
N CYS A 222 14.08 13.93 -10.97
CA CYS A 222 15.04 14.42 -11.94
C CYS A 222 16.04 15.38 -11.29
N SER A 223 17.19 14.87 -10.84
CA SER A 223 18.39 15.70 -10.67
C SER A 223 18.84 16.22 -12.05
N PRO A 224 19.36 17.46 -12.17
CA PRO A 224 19.85 18.05 -13.43
C PRO A 224 20.91 17.19 -14.16
N LYS A 225 21.46 16.16 -13.53
CA LYS A 225 22.43 15.25 -14.14
C LYS A 225 21.80 14.22 -15.08
N SER A 226 20.50 13.96 -15.03
CA SER A 226 19.83 12.97 -15.90
C SER A 226 19.45 13.52 -17.28
N VAL A 227 19.50 14.83 -17.48
CA VAL A 227 19.17 15.49 -18.77
C VAL A 227 20.29 15.35 -19.82
N LYS A 228 21.50 14.93 -19.45
CA LYS A 228 22.65 14.87 -20.38
C LYS A 228 22.72 13.64 -21.29
N TYR A 229 21.82 12.68 -21.21
CA TYR A 229 21.93 11.43 -21.98
C TYR A 229 20.87 11.21 -23.08
N LYS A 230 19.98 12.17 -23.36
CA LYS A 230 18.98 12.02 -24.45
C LYS A 230 19.26 12.79 -25.74
N ASN A 231 20.41 13.44 -25.87
CA ASN A 231 20.80 14.10 -27.12
C ASN A 231 22.11 13.53 -27.69
N LYS A 232 22.07 12.26 -28.14
CA LYS A 232 22.97 11.75 -29.18
C LYS A 232 22.39 10.45 -29.76
N ARG A 233 21.79 10.60 -30.88
CA ARG A 233 21.64 9.84 -32.12
C ARG A 233 20.21 9.77 -32.61
#